data_db2e8a56d21844a1555794d171f6c9a4
#
_entry.id   db2e8a56d21844a1555794d171f6c9a4
#
_cell.length_a   1.000
_cell.length_b   1.000
_cell.length_c   1.000
_cell.angle_alpha   90.00
_cell.angle_beta   90.00
_cell.angle_gamma   90.00
#
_symmetry.space_group_name_H-M   'P 1'
#
loop_
_entity.id
_entity.type
_entity.pdbx_description
1 polymer ?
#
loop_
_entity_poly.entity_id
_entity_poly.type
_entity_poly.pdbx_seq_one_letter_code
_entity_poly.pdbx_strand_id
1 'polypeptide(L)'
;MPEPVVELRGVTFRYPAASASEPVLEDVSLDIASDDFLGVIGPNGGGKTTLLKVILGLVQPQRGTVRVFGSSPHRVRQRIGYVPQHAQIDPSVPATVLDVVLAGRVGRSSWGCRFGRAHHRAALDALGQTETRDLAGRPIGTLSGGQRQRVLIARALAAEPELLLLDEPTAGVDPHVELGLTDLLHRLNRRLPIVLVSHDVSFVSTHLKRIACLSRRLVCHRADEVSRELIAEVYHGEVRAVEHGEPCALADPGCDAGCGDGAERGPNAAPSEARKT
;
A
#
# COMPACT_ATOMS: atom_id res chain seq x y z
N MET A 1 -20.67 -11.35 -17.22
CA MET A 1 -19.57 -10.98 -16.31
C MET A 1 -20.20 -10.18 -15.18
N PRO A 2 -19.81 -10.38 -13.92
CA PRO A 2 -20.33 -9.57 -12.83
C PRO A 2 -20.04 -8.09 -13.09
N GLU A 3 -20.95 -7.20 -12.70
CA GLU A 3 -20.75 -5.76 -12.84
C GLU A 3 -19.51 -5.34 -12.04
N PRO A 4 -18.61 -4.53 -12.61
CA PRO A 4 -17.42 -4.07 -11.89
C PRO A 4 -17.81 -3.14 -10.73
N VAL A 5 -17.09 -3.28 -9.63
CA VAL A 5 -17.24 -2.43 -8.44
C VAL A 5 -16.75 -1.01 -8.73
N VAL A 6 -15.68 -0.89 -9.53
CA VAL A 6 -15.15 0.39 -10.02
C VAL A 6 -14.99 0.33 -11.52
N GLU A 7 -15.41 1.38 -12.18
CA GLU A 7 -15.26 1.62 -13.62
C GLU A 7 -14.64 2.99 -13.87
N LEU A 8 -13.48 3.01 -14.52
CA LEU A 8 -12.89 4.22 -15.10
C LEU A 8 -12.84 4.07 -16.63
N ARG A 9 -13.21 5.12 -17.36
CA ARG A 9 -13.18 5.13 -18.83
C ARG A 9 -12.57 6.44 -19.31
N GLY A 10 -11.39 6.38 -19.92
CA GLY A 10 -10.70 7.51 -20.54
C GLY A 10 -10.40 8.66 -19.57
N VAL A 11 -10.11 8.36 -18.32
CA VAL A 11 -9.96 9.35 -17.25
C VAL A 11 -8.67 10.15 -17.43
N THR A 12 -8.83 11.48 -17.55
CA THR A 12 -7.71 12.40 -17.61
C THR A 12 -7.85 13.43 -16.49
N PHE A 13 -6.79 13.57 -15.67
CA PHE A 13 -6.77 14.48 -14.54
C PHE A 13 -5.48 15.30 -14.47
N ARG A 14 -5.64 16.59 -14.13
CA ARG A 14 -4.57 17.56 -13.89
C ARG A 14 -4.93 18.42 -12.69
N TYR A 15 -3.94 18.73 -11.83
CA TYR A 15 -4.16 19.66 -10.72
C TYR A 15 -4.25 21.12 -11.22
N PRO A 16 -5.18 21.93 -10.68
CA PRO A 16 -5.43 23.30 -11.18
C PRO A 16 -4.22 24.25 -11.11
N ALA A 17 -3.37 24.10 -10.08
CA ALA A 17 -2.18 24.93 -9.88
C ALA A 17 -1.08 24.70 -10.94
N ALA A 18 -1.25 23.70 -11.78
CA ALA A 18 -0.30 23.26 -12.78
C ALA A 18 -0.85 23.48 -14.20
N SER A 19 -1.46 24.62 -14.49
CA SER A 19 -2.18 24.90 -15.75
C SER A 19 -1.34 24.76 -17.02
N ALA A 20 -0.01 24.75 -16.92
CA ALA A 20 0.93 24.47 -18.01
C ALA A 20 1.57 23.06 -17.91
N SER A 21 1.24 22.26 -16.89
CA SER A 21 1.86 20.95 -16.67
C SER A 21 1.10 19.83 -17.39
N GLU A 22 1.84 18.77 -17.65
CA GLU A 22 1.29 17.52 -18.18
C GLU A 22 0.25 16.90 -17.22
N PRO A 23 -0.72 16.14 -17.75
CA PRO A 23 -1.71 15.47 -16.90
C PRO A 23 -1.03 14.48 -15.96
N VAL A 24 -1.55 14.34 -14.74
CA VAL A 24 -1.11 13.34 -13.77
C VAL A 24 -1.72 11.97 -14.09
N LEU A 25 -2.94 11.97 -14.62
CA LEU A 25 -3.59 10.79 -15.22
C LEU A 25 -3.99 11.15 -16.65
N GLU A 26 -3.62 10.29 -17.61
CA GLU A 26 -3.86 10.50 -19.04
C GLU A 26 -4.53 9.27 -19.63
N ASP A 27 -5.79 9.42 -20.07
CA ASP A 27 -6.59 8.38 -20.73
C ASP A 27 -6.63 7.05 -19.96
N VAL A 28 -6.81 7.13 -18.63
CA VAL A 28 -6.81 5.96 -17.74
C VAL A 28 -8.15 5.25 -17.81
N SER A 29 -8.12 3.95 -18.17
CA SER A 29 -9.28 3.05 -18.12
C SER A 29 -8.96 1.85 -17.23
N LEU A 30 -9.88 1.52 -16.31
CA LEU A 30 -9.68 0.46 -15.31
C LEU A 30 -11.03 -0.09 -14.85
N ASP A 31 -11.14 -1.41 -14.79
CA ASP A 31 -12.25 -2.12 -14.15
C ASP A 31 -11.73 -2.89 -12.95
N ILE A 32 -12.46 -2.81 -11.83
CA ILE A 32 -12.18 -3.58 -10.61
C ILE A 32 -13.41 -4.44 -10.31
N ALA A 33 -13.22 -5.75 -10.28
CA ALA A 33 -14.27 -6.71 -9.97
C ALA A 33 -14.48 -6.86 -8.45
N SER A 34 -15.58 -7.49 -8.05
CA SER A 34 -15.96 -7.67 -6.64
C SER A 34 -15.05 -8.63 -5.85
N ASP A 35 -14.23 -9.42 -6.54
CA ASP A 35 -13.28 -10.37 -5.96
C ASP A 35 -11.81 -10.01 -6.24
N ASP A 36 -11.57 -8.82 -6.79
CA ASP A 36 -10.21 -8.38 -7.14
C ASP A 36 -9.35 -8.09 -5.92
N PHE A 37 -8.10 -8.52 -6.01
CA PHE A 37 -6.99 -8.00 -5.23
C PHE A 37 -6.01 -7.37 -6.20
N LEU A 38 -6.18 -6.06 -6.43
CA LEU A 38 -5.44 -5.29 -7.42
C LEU A 38 -4.28 -4.53 -6.79
N GLY A 39 -3.07 -4.76 -7.28
CA GLY A 39 -1.91 -3.92 -6.98
C GLY A 39 -1.78 -2.79 -7.98
N VAL A 40 -1.55 -1.58 -7.52
CA VAL A 40 -1.19 -0.43 -8.36
C VAL A 40 0.26 -0.07 -8.09
N ILE A 41 1.12 -0.27 -9.06
CA ILE A 41 2.54 0.03 -9.00
C ILE A 41 2.92 1.14 -9.98
N GLY A 42 4.07 1.77 -9.76
CA GLY A 42 4.61 2.80 -10.65
C GLY A 42 5.52 3.78 -9.91
N PRO A 43 6.21 4.66 -10.63
CA PRO A 43 7.17 5.60 -10.06
C PRO A 43 6.52 6.60 -9.08
N ASN A 44 7.34 7.22 -8.25
CA ASN A 44 6.90 8.34 -7.41
C ASN A 44 6.43 9.48 -8.30
N GLY A 45 5.27 10.08 -7.98
CA GLY A 45 4.64 11.09 -8.84
C GLY A 45 3.88 10.51 -10.04
N GLY A 46 3.88 9.20 -10.28
CA GLY A 46 3.18 8.54 -11.40
C GLY A 46 1.65 8.56 -11.35
N GLY A 47 1.04 9.17 -10.31
CA GLY A 47 -0.41 9.34 -10.23
C GLY A 47 -1.15 8.35 -9.33
N LYS A 48 -0.47 7.43 -8.64
CA LYS A 48 -1.08 6.36 -7.83
C LYS A 48 -2.07 6.89 -6.78
N THR A 49 -1.63 7.77 -5.91
CA THR A 49 -2.51 8.43 -4.92
C THR A 49 -3.61 9.26 -5.59
N THR A 50 -3.34 9.87 -6.75
CA THR A 50 -4.34 10.62 -7.51
C THR A 50 -5.42 9.69 -8.06
N LEU A 51 -5.07 8.50 -8.54
CA LEU A 51 -6.03 7.47 -8.96
C LEU A 51 -6.98 7.10 -7.80
N LEU A 52 -6.43 6.86 -6.60
CA LEU A 52 -7.26 6.59 -5.43
C LEU A 52 -8.17 7.77 -5.09
N LYS A 53 -7.68 9.02 -5.17
CA LYS A 53 -8.49 10.22 -4.93
C LYS A 53 -9.63 10.37 -5.95
N VAL A 54 -9.41 9.98 -7.20
CA VAL A 54 -10.46 9.96 -8.25
C VAL A 54 -11.52 8.91 -7.91
N ILE A 55 -11.12 7.69 -7.52
CA ILE A 55 -12.05 6.62 -7.10
C ILE A 55 -12.85 7.03 -5.85
N LEU A 56 -12.24 7.75 -4.91
CA LEU A 56 -12.90 8.30 -3.72
C LEU A 56 -13.83 9.50 -4.02
N GLY A 57 -13.75 10.06 -5.23
CA GLY A 57 -14.48 11.29 -5.58
C GLY A 57 -13.98 12.53 -4.83
N LEU A 58 -12.72 12.52 -4.37
CA LEU A 58 -12.06 13.67 -3.74
C LEU A 58 -11.56 14.67 -4.77
N VAL A 59 -11.30 14.22 -5.99
CA VAL A 59 -10.98 15.04 -7.16
C VAL A 59 -11.83 14.59 -8.34
N GLN A 60 -12.20 15.54 -9.22
CA GLN A 60 -12.98 15.26 -10.42
C GLN A 60 -12.08 15.31 -11.66
N PRO A 61 -12.09 14.29 -12.51
CA PRO A 61 -11.35 14.31 -13.76
C PRO A 61 -11.91 15.36 -14.73
N GLN A 62 -11.04 15.93 -15.57
CA GLN A 62 -11.43 16.87 -16.63
C GLN A 62 -12.04 16.14 -17.84
N ARG A 63 -11.66 14.86 -18.04
CA ARG A 63 -12.20 14.01 -19.11
C ARG A 63 -12.42 12.60 -18.60
N GLY A 64 -13.29 11.87 -19.29
CA GLY A 64 -13.64 10.49 -18.95
C GLY A 64 -14.75 10.39 -17.92
N THR A 65 -15.04 9.16 -17.52
CA THR A 65 -16.09 8.86 -16.54
C THR A 65 -15.57 7.92 -15.45
N VAL A 66 -16.09 8.11 -14.24
CA VAL A 66 -15.79 7.29 -13.07
C VAL A 66 -17.10 6.84 -12.43
N ARG A 67 -17.25 5.53 -12.27
CA ARG A 67 -18.36 4.92 -11.54
C ARG A 67 -17.82 3.99 -10.47
N VAL A 68 -18.43 4.04 -9.32
CA VAL A 68 -18.17 3.12 -8.20
C VAL A 68 -19.51 2.57 -7.74
N PHE A 69 -19.65 1.26 -7.69
CA PHE A 69 -20.92 0.58 -7.45
C PHE A 69 -22.03 1.10 -8.38
N GLY A 70 -21.72 1.31 -9.66
CA GLY A 70 -22.64 1.84 -10.68
C GLY A 70 -23.01 3.32 -10.50
N SER A 71 -22.50 4.02 -9.48
CA SER A 71 -22.85 5.37 -9.10
C SER A 71 -21.67 6.34 -9.17
N SER A 72 -21.94 7.64 -9.07
CA SER A 72 -20.90 8.65 -8.94
C SER A 72 -20.17 8.50 -7.60
N PRO A 73 -18.81 8.56 -7.56
CA PRO A 73 -17.99 8.28 -6.38
C PRO A 73 -18.42 9.05 -5.12
N HIS A 74 -18.70 10.35 -5.24
CA HIS A 74 -19.06 11.19 -4.10
C HIS A 74 -20.34 10.74 -3.37
N ARG A 75 -21.24 10.02 -4.05
CA ARG A 75 -22.49 9.50 -3.46
C ARG A 75 -22.27 8.22 -2.66
N VAL A 76 -21.24 7.48 -2.99
CA VAL A 76 -20.98 6.13 -2.43
C VAL A 76 -19.69 6.04 -1.62
N ARG A 77 -18.99 7.15 -1.41
CA ARG A 77 -17.71 7.16 -0.69
C ARG A 77 -17.77 6.59 0.73
N GLN A 78 -18.94 6.59 1.37
CA GLN A 78 -19.13 5.95 2.68
C GLN A 78 -19.06 4.42 2.64
N ARG A 79 -19.16 3.83 1.43
CA ARG A 79 -19.00 2.39 1.19
C ARG A 79 -17.55 2.01 0.88
N ILE A 80 -16.63 2.99 0.86
CA ILE A 80 -15.21 2.81 0.56
C ILE A 80 -14.41 3.01 1.84
N GLY A 81 -13.64 2.01 2.26
CA GLY A 81 -12.61 2.13 3.28
C GLY A 81 -11.33 2.67 2.64
N TYR A 82 -10.70 3.65 3.29
CA TYR A 82 -9.45 4.22 2.78
C TYR A 82 -8.40 4.33 3.89
N VAL A 83 -7.22 3.82 3.62
CA VAL A 83 -6.03 3.96 4.45
C VAL A 83 -5.00 4.79 3.67
N PRO A 84 -4.78 6.06 4.03
CA PRO A 84 -3.83 6.92 3.35
C PRO A 84 -2.38 6.60 3.74
N GLN A 85 -1.43 6.89 2.86
CA GLN A 85 0.01 6.71 3.05
C GLN A 85 0.54 7.39 4.33
N HIS A 86 0.10 8.60 4.60
CA HIS A 86 0.51 9.41 5.75
C HIS A 86 -0.63 9.56 6.75
N ALA A 87 -1.14 8.45 7.30
CA ALA A 87 -2.04 8.50 8.43
C ALA A 87 -1.23 8.73 9.73
N GLN A 88 -0.50 9.86 9.79
CA GLN A 88 0.21 10.23 11.01
C GLN A 88 -0.81 10.64 12.08
N ILE A 89 -0.96 9.78 13.08
CA ILE A 89 -1.63 10.16 14.31
C ILE A 89 -0.53 10.70 15.21
N ASP A 90 -0.63 11.98 15.57
CA ASP A 90 0.31 12.59 16.50
C ASP A 90 0.33 11.77 17.81
N PRO A 91 1.49 11.21 18.22
CA PRO A 91 1.57 10.39 19.43
C PRO A 91 1.20 11.15 20.72
N SER A 92 1.23 12.48 20.68
CA SER A 92 0.84 13.33 21.82
C SER A 92 -0.67 13.44 22.00
N VAL A 93 -1.47 13.04 21.01
CA VAL A 93 -2.94 13.03 21.12
C VAL A 93 -3.36 11.96 22.12
N PRO A 94 -4.07 12.34 23.21
CA PRO A 94 -4.51 11.39 24.24
C PRO A 94 -5.73 10.59 23.77
N ALA A 95 -5.54 9.79 22.70
CA ALA A 95 -6.58 8.93 22.13
C ALA A 95 -6.22 7.47 22.33
N THR A 96 -7.20 6.65 22.66
CA THR A 96 -7.07 5.21 22.68
C THR A 96 -7.18 4.63 21.26
N VAL A 97 -6.73 3.39 21.08
CA VAL A 97 -6.94 2.64 19.86
C VAL A 97 -8.42 2.59 19.47
N LEU A 98 -9.30 2.38 20.45
CA LEU A 98 -10.75 2.35 20.22
C LEU A 98 -11.28 3.70 19.70
N ASP A 99 -10.80 4.83 20.25
CA ASP A 99 -11.20 6.17 19.80
C ASP A 99 -10.83 6.39 18.34
N VAL A 100 -9.61 5.97 17.96
CA VAL A 100 -9.13 6.05 16.56
C VAL A 100 -10.00 5.22 15.61
N VAL A 101 -10.38 4.02 16.02
CA VAL A 101 -11.22 3.14 15.18
C VAL A 101 -12.65 3.65 15.12
N LEU A 102 -13.20 4.18 16.22
CA LEU A 102 -14.51 4.83 16.24
C LEU A 102 -14.59 6.04 15.31
N ALA A 103 -13.50 6.77 15.10
CA ALA A 103 -13.45 7.86 14.11
C ALA A 103 -13.80 7.37 12.68
N GLY A 104 -13.55 6.10 12.35
CA GLY A 104 -14.00 5.50 11.09
C GLY A 104 -15.52 5.42 10.93
N ARG A 105 -16.28 5.56 12.02
CA ARG A 105 -17.76 5.53 12.04
C ARG A 105 -18.41 6.91 11.87
N VAL A 106 -17.63 8.00 11.81
CA VAL A 106 -18.17 9.38 11.73
C VAL A 106 -19.15 9.55 10.59
N GLY A 107 -18.84 9.02 9.40
CA GLY A 107 -19.74 9.10 8.25
C GLY A 107 -21.07 8.32 8.38
N ARG A 108 -21.16 7.41 9.37
CA ARG A 108 -22.36 6.60 9.66
C ARG A 108 -23.10 7.03 10.93
N SER A 109 -22.60 8.03 11.64
CA SER A 109 -23.28 8.62 12.79
C SER A 109 -24.03 9.89 12.41
N SER A 110 -25.13 10.18 13.10
CA SER A 110 -25.81 11.47 12.97
C SER A 110 -24.92 12.56 13.57
N TRP A 111 -24.84 13.70 12.91
CA TRP A 111 -24.00 14.82 13.30
C TRP A 111 -24.29 15.24 14.76
N GLY A 112 -23.25 15.35 15.59
CA GLY A 112 -23.36 15.72 17.00
C GLY A 112 -23.81 14.61 17.95
N CYS A 113 -24.10 13.40 17.49
CA CYS A 113 -24.46 12.27 18.35
C CYS A 113 -23.22 11.52 18.87
N ARG A 114 -23.28 11.11 20.15
CA ARG A 114 -22.30 10.19 20.74
C ARG A 114 -22.38 8.84 20.03
N PHE A 115 -21.23 8.16 19.89
CA PHE A 115 -21.20 6.79 19.38
C PHE A 115 -21.94 5.85 20.34
N GLY A 116 -23.05 5.29 19.86
CA GLY A 116 -23.85 4.32 20.61
C GLY A 116 -23.22 2.91 20.60
N ARG A 117 -23.87 1.97 21.28
CA ARG A 117 -23.39 0.57 21.41
C ARG A 117 -23.12 -0.11 20.08
N ALA A 118 -23.90 0.17 19.03
CA ALA A 118 -23.70 -0.39 17.70
C ALA A 118 -22.35 0.05 17.08
N HIS A 119 -21.99 1.33 17.22
CA HIS A 119 -20.72 1.85 16.74
C HIS A 119 -19.52 1.23 17.49
N HIS A 120 -19.62 1.10 18.81
CA HIS A 120 -18.58 0.44 19.60
C HIS A 120 -18.42 -1.03 19.21
N ARG A 121 -19.53 -1.74 18.99
CA ARG A 121 -19.49 -3.13 18.52
C ARG A 121 -18.76 -3.23 17.17
N ALA A 122 -19.15 -2.42 16.18
CA ALA A 122 -18.51 -2.41 14.87
C ALA A 122 -17.00 -2.08 14.95
N ALA A 123 -16.61 -1.14 15.84
CA ALA A 123 -15.19 -0.81 16.05
C ALA A 123 -14.42 -1.99 16.69
N LEU A 124 -14.99 -2.67 17.69
CA LEU A 124 -14.37 -3.84 18.30
C LEU A 124 -14.32 -5.05 17.37
N ASP A 125 -15.31 -5.21 16.50
CA ASP A 125 -15.32 -6.26 15.48
C ASP A 125 -14.24 -5.99 14.41
N ALA A 126 -14.07 -4.73 14.01
CA ALA A 126 -12.99 -4.33 13.10
C ALA A 126 -11.60 -4.56 13.71
N LEU A 127 -11.41 -4.22 15.00
CA LEU A 127 -10.18 -4.54 15.74
C LEU A 127 -9.95 -6.06 15.85
N GLY A 128 -11.01 -6.84 15.98
CA GLY A 128 -10.93 -8.30 15.95
C GLY A 128 -10.46 -8.84 14.60
N GLN A 129 -10.97 -8.27 13.49
CA GLN A 129 -10.56 -8.66 12.13
C GLN A 129 -9.07 -8.36 11.86
N THR A 130 -8.51 -7.32 12.48
CA THR A 130 -7.10 -6.94 12.34
C THR A 130 -6.19 -7.49 13.46
N GLU A 131 -6.71 -8.35 14.34
CA GLU A 131 -5.96 -8.97 15.44
C GLU A 131 -5.35 -7.94 16.42
N THR A 132 -6.09 -6.86 16.71
CA THR A 132 -5.65 -5.76 17.59
C THR A 132 -6.69 -5.42 18.66
N ARG A 133 -7.64 -6.33 18.91
CA ARG A 133 -8.74 -6.11 19.85
C ARG A 133 -8.28 -5.94 21.31
N ASP A 134 -7.23 -6.64 21.69
CA ASP A 134 -6.57 -6.57 22.98
C ASP A 134 -5.92 -5.21 23.25
N LEU A 135 -5.63 -4.45 22.19
CA LEU A 135 -5.03 -3.13 22.25
C LEU A 135 -6.05 -1.99 22.38
N ALA A 136 -7.36 -2.28 22.36
CA ALA A 136 -8.44 -1.29 22.28
C ALA A 136 -8.34 -0.14 23.30
N GLY A 137 -7.95 -0.43 24.53
CA GLY A 137 -7.78 0.57 25.59
C GLY A 137 -6.40 1.23 25.68
N ARG A 138 -5.43 0.81 24.84
CA ARG A 138 -4.07 1.38 24.87
C ARG A 138 -4.02 2.73 24.16
N PRO A 139 -3.17 3.67 24.64
CA PRO A 139 -2.89 4.90 23.91
C PRO A 139 -2.27 4.59 22.54
N ILE A 140 -2.76 5.24 21.48
CA ILE A 140 -2.31 5.01 20.10
C ILE A 140 -0.81 5.28 19.90
N GLY A 141 -0.25 6.25 20.63
CA GLY A 141 1.16 6.61 20.57
C GLY A 141 2.12 5.52 21.09
N THR A 142 1.62 4.53 21.85
CA THR A 142 2.44 3.43 22.41
C THR A 142 2.57 2.21 21.49
N LEU A 143 1.93 2.24 20.34
CA LEU A 143 1.92 1.11 19.41
C LEU A 143 3.17 1.07 18.55
N SER A 144 3.62 -0.16 18.21
CA SER A 144 4.60 -0.36 17.14
C SER A 144 4.05 0.07 15.78
N GLY A 145 4.92 0.27 14.77
CA GLY A 145 4.53 0.64 13.41
C GLY A 145 3.49 -0.33 12.82
N GLY A 146 3.74 -1.64 12.94
CA GLY A 146 2.83 -2.67 12.42
C GLY A 146 1.49 -2.74 13.18
N GLN A 147 1.50 -2.59 14.52
CA GLN A 147 0.26 -2.50 15.29
C GLN A 147 -0.55 -1.27 14.90
N ARG A 148 0.11 -0.13 14.71
CA ARG A 148 -0.54 1.10 14.26
C ARG A 148 -1.15 0.94 12.87
N GLN A 149 -0.45 0.27 11.95
CA GLN A 149 -0.96 -0.01 10.61
C GLN A 149 -2.21 -0.89 10.64
N ARG A 150 -2.22 -1.95 11.44
CA ARG A 150 -3.40 -2.81 11.65
C ARG A 150 -4.58 -2.01 12.24
N VAL A 151 -4.33 -1.09 13.16
CA VAL A 151 -5.36 -0.18 13.73
C VAL A 151 -5.90 0.79 12.67
N LEU A 152 -5.08 1.30 11.77
CA LEU A 152 -5.53 2.16 10.66
C LEU A 152 -6.42 1.38 9.67
N ILE A 153 -6.09 0.13 9.41
CA ILE A 153 -6.95 -0.77 8.63
C ILE A 153 -8.26 -1.03 9.38
N ALA A 154 -8.20 -1.31 10.70
CA ALA A 154 -9.40 -1.47 11.52
C ALA A 154 -10.31 -0.23 11.48
N ARG A 155 -9.74 0.98 11.50
CA ARG A 155 -10.47 2.23 11.33
C ARG A 155 -11.23 2.28 10.01
N ALA A 156 -10.59 1.86 8.92
CA ALA A 156 -11.23 1.80 7.61
C ALA A 156 -12.34 0.74 7.56
N LEU A 157 -12.09 -0.44 8.16
CA LEU A 157 -13.06 -1.55 8.24
C LEU A 157 -14.25 -1.23 9.15
N ALA A 158 -14.07 -0.41 10.18
CA ALA A 158 -15.14 0.00 11.07
C ALA A 158 -16.29 0.72 10.33
N ALA A 159 -16.01 1.33 9.18
CA ALA A 159 -17.04 1.88 8.30
C ALA A 159 -17.86 0.79 7.59
N GLU A 160 -17.56 -0.51 7.77
CA GLU A 160 -18.18 -1.63 7.05
C GLU A 160 -18.15 -1.41 5.53
N PRO A 161 -16.96 -1.22 4.94
CA PRO A 161 -16.82 -0.88 3.53
C PRO A 161 -17.11 -2.08 2.62
N GLU A 162 -17.43 -1.78 1.36
CA GLU A 162 -17.61 -2.76 0.28
C GLU A 162 -16.43 -2.72 -0.72
N LEU A 163 -15.50 -1.80 -0.53
CA LEU A 163 -14.21 -1.68 -1.25
C LEU A 163 -13.17 -1.12 -0.29
N LEU A 164 -11.97 -1.68 -0.27
CA LEU A 164 -10.85 -1.18 0.54
C LEU A 164 -9.73 -0.65 -0.35
N LEU A 165 -9.35 0.61 -0.13
CA LEU A 165 -8.24 1.27 -0.80
C LEU A 165 -7.11 1.49 0.21
N LEU A 166 -5.91 1.03 -0.13
CA LEU A 166 -4.71 1.13 0.71
C LEU A 166 -3.62 1.86 -0.06
N ASP A 167 -3.15 2.99 0.47
CA ASP A 167 -2.09 3.78 -0.15
C ASP A 167 -0.78 3.56 0.61
N GLU A 168 0.12 2.75 0.06
CA GLU A 168 1.42 2.37 0.61
C GLU A 168 1.36 1.88 2.08
N PRO A 169 0.56 0.85 2.40
CA PRO A 169 0.34 0.43 3.78
C PRO A 169 1.56 -0.23 4.44
N THR A 170 2.57 -0.62 3.67
CA THR A 170 3.81 -1.23 4.17
C THR A 170 4.97 -0.24 4.29
N ALA A 171 4.78 1.03 3.89
CA ALA A 171 5.83 2.03 3.95
C ALA A 171 6.34 2.24 5.39
N GLY A 172 7.63 1.96 5.61
CA GLY A 172 8.28 2.12 6.93
C GLY A 172 7.94 1.03 7.95
N VAL A 173 7.40 -0.10 7.52
CA VAL A 173 7.13 -1.27 8.36
C VAL A 173 8.27 -2.29 8.20
N ASP A 174 8.62 -2.98 9.29
CA ASP A 174 9.62 -4.04 9.30
C ASP A 174 9.19 -5.22 8.39
N PRO A 175 10.08 -5.84 7.59
CA PRO A 175 9.75 -6.95 6.70
C PRO A 175 9.05 -8.14 7.37
N HIS A 176 9.36 -8.46 8.62
CA HIS A 176 8.67 -9.53 9.36
C HIS A 176 7.21 -9.18 9.69
N VAL A 177 6.92 -7.90 9.88
CA VAL A 177 5.56 -7.40 10.14
C VAL A 177 4.75 -7.35 8.84
N GLU A 178 5.42 -7.15 7.72
CA GLU A 178 4.84 -7.11 6.38
C GLU A 178 4.16 -8.43 6.00
N LEU A 179 4.79 -9.58 6.29
CA LEU A 179 4.20 -10.91 6.06
C LEU A 179 2.85 -11.06 6.77
N GLY A 180 2.77 -10.68 8.05
CA GLY A 180 1.52 -10.75 8.81
C GLY A 180 0.43 -9.77 8.32
N LEU A 181 0.83 -8.67 7.65
CA LEU A 181 -0.11 -7.75 7.02
C LEU A 181 -0.67 -8.34 5.72
N THR A 182 0.16 -9.02 4.94
CA THR A 182 -0.25 -9.71 3.72
C THR A 182 -1.32 -10.76 3.99
N ASP A 183 -1.09 -11.62 4.97
CA ASP A 183 -2.06 -12.63 5.38
C ASP A 183 -3.40 -12.00 5.80
N LEU A 184 -3.33 -10.88 6.52
CA LEU A 184 -4.52 -10.11 6.89
C LEU A 184 -5.27 -9.64 5.64
N LEU A 185 -4.57 -9.03 4.67
CA LEU A 185 -5.19 -8.52 3.45
C LEU A 185 -5.79 -9.64 2.60
N HIS A 186 -5.15 -10.80 2.51
CA HIS A 186 -5.73 -11.98 1.85
C HIS A 186 -7.01 -12.48 2.53
N ARG A 187 -7.06 -12.51 3.87
CA ARG A 187 -8.28 -12.85 4.60
C ARG A 187 -9.41 -11.86 4.33
N LEU A 188 -9.09 -10.57 4.28
CA LEU A 188 -10.05 -9.52 3.98
C LEU A 188 -10.54 -9.59 2.54
N ASN A 189 -9.67 -9.89 1.56
CA ASN A 189 -10.04 -10.00 0.15
C ASN A 189 -11.06 -11.12 -0.14
N ARG A 190 -11.17 -12.11 0.74
CA ARG A 190 -12.26 -13.11 0.63
C ARG A 190 -13.66 -12.53 0.80
N ARG A 191 -13.78 -11.27 1.28
CA ARG A 191 -15.05 -10.62 1.62
C ARG A 191 -15.33 -9.34 0.85
N LEU A 192 -14.27 -8.64 0.43
CA LEU A 192 -14.37 -7.38 -0.28
C LEU A 192 -13.16 -7.19 -1.21
N PRO A 193 -13.33 -6.50 -2.35
CA PRO A 193 -12.24 -6.14 -3.23
C PRO A 193 -11.26 -5.19 -2.53
N ILE A 194 -9.97 -5.36 -2.86
CA ILE A 194 -8.90 -4.55 -2.31
C ILE A 194 -8.09 -3.94 -3.45
N VAL A 195 -7.80 -2.65 -3.36
CA VAL A 195 -6.82 -1.95 -4.18
C VAL A 195 -5.66 -1.54 -3.29
N LEU A 196 -4.48 -2.03 -3.60
CA LEU A 196 -3.25 -1.77 -2.89
C LEU A 196 -2.30 -0.96 -3.77
N VAL A 197 -1.97 0.26 -3.36
CA VAL A 197 -0.87 1.01 -3.96
C VAL A 197 0.41 0.65 -3.23
N SER A 198 1.44 0.25 -3.98
CA SER A 198 2.77 -0.04 -3.45
C SER A 198 3.86 0.41 -4.44
N HIS A 199 5.03 0.75 -3.92
CA HIS A 199 6.24 0.89 -4.71
C HIS A 199 7.11 -0.39 -4.66
N ASP A 200 6.77 -1.35 -3.79
CA ASP A 200 7.43 -2.64 -3.73
C ASP A 200 6.77 -3.63 -4.70
N VAL A 201 7.47 -3.83 -5.81
CA VAL A 201 7.02 -4.70 -6.89
C VAL A 201 7.10 -6.17 -6.49
N SER A 202 8.13 -6.55 -5.71
CA SER A 202 8.34 -7.94 -5.29
C SER A 202 7.19 -8.40 -4.40
N PHE A 203 6.75 -7.56 -3.48
CA PHE A 203 5.58 -7.79 -2.66
C PHE A 203 4.32 -7.99 -3.51
N VAL A 204 4.10 -7.07 -4.47
CA VAL A 204 2.89 -7.06 -5.30
C VAL A 204 2.82 -8.28 -6.21
N SER A 205 3.92 -8.65 -6.89
CA SER A 205 3.94 -9.76 -7.84
C SER A 205 3.73 -11.14 -7.20
N THR A 206 4.15 -11.30 -5.95
CA THR A 206 4.06 -12.59 -5.25
C THR A 206 2.67 -12.85 -4.66
N HIS A 207 1.92 -11.80 -4.31
CA HIS A 207 0.76 -11.92 -3.44
C HIS A 207 -0.56 -11.50 -4.10
N LEU A 208 -0.54 -10.83 -5.25
CA LEU A 208 -1.74 -10.28 -5.88
C LEU A 208 -2.13 -11.02 -7.15
N LYS A 209 -3.41 -10.91 -7.53
CA LYS A 209 -3.96 -11.55 -8.74
C LYS A 209 -3.77 -10.70 -9.99
N ARG A 210 -3.85 -9.38 -9.84
CA ARG A 210 -3.77 -8.40 -10.93
C ARG A 210 -2.90 -7.24 -10.53
N ILE A 211 -2.18 -6.69 -11.50
CA ILE A 211 -1.26 -5.56 -11.31
C ILE A 211 -1.59 -4.49 -12.35
N ALA A 212 -1.77 -3.27 -11.89
CA ALA A 212 -1.93 -2.09 -12.70
C ALA A 212 -0.64 -1.25 -12.62
N CYS A 213 0.07 -1.17 -13.73
CA CYS A 213 1.25 -0.34 -13.89
C CYS A 213 0.81 1.08 -14.26
N LEU A 214 1.09 2.06 -13.40
CA LEU A 214 0.66 3.45 -13.57
C LEU A 214 1.87 4.39 -13.66
N SER A 215 2.05 4.97 -14.86
CA SER A 215 2.98 6.07 -15.12
C SER A 215 2.27 7.06 -16.04
N ARG A 216 1.41 7.92 -15.47
CA ARG A 216 0.40 8.76 -16.13
C ARG A 216 -0.67 7.96 -16.86
N ARG A 217 -0.29 7.00 -17.70
CA ARG A 217 -1.15 6.00 -18.35
C ARG A 217 -1.15 4.73 -17.54
N LEU A 218 -2.20 3.96 -17.66
CA LEU A 218 -2.38 2.73 -16.91
C LEU A 218 -2.44 1.54 -17.85
N VAL A 219 -1.66 0.50 -17.53
CA VAL A 219 -1.71 -0.81 -18.19
C VAL A 219 -1.94 -1.87 -17.12
N CYS A 220 -2.94 -2.72 -17.33
CA CYS A 220 -3.24 -3.83 -16.42
C CYS A 220 -2.66 -5.14 -16.97
N HIS A 221 -2.07 -5.91 -16.06
CA HIS A 221 -1.54 -7.24 -16.32
C HIS A 221 -2.09 -8.23 -15.30
N ARG A 222 -2.10 -9.50 -15.64
CA ARG A 222 -2.22 -10.56 -14.64
C ARG A 222 -0.88 -10.66 -13.89
N ALA A 223 -0.92 -11.02 -12.61
CA ALA A 223 0.31 -11.09 -11.81
C ALA A 223 1.33 -12.12 -12.36
N ASP A 224 0.83 -13.21 -12.98
CA ASP A 224 1.64 -14.25 -13.62
C ASP A 224 2.29 -13.80 -14.94
N GLU A 225 1.84 -12.68 -15.52
CA GLU A 225 2.38 -12.11 -16.77
C GLU A 225 3.42 -11.01 -16.53
N VAL A 226 3.60 -10.59 -15.28
CA VAL A 226 4.51 -9.49 -14.93
C VAL A 226 5.94 -9.98 -14.90
N SER A 227 6.68 -9.70 -15.99
CA SER A 227 8.09 -10.01 -16.10
C SER A 227 8.99 -8.90 -15.50
N ARG A 228 10.27 -9.22 -15.24
CA ARG A 228 11.27 -8.24 -14.79
C ARG A 228 11.45 -7.11 -15.82
N GLU A 229 11.34 -7.43 -17.12
CA GLU A 229 11.47 -6.47 -18.22
C GLU A 229 10.32 -5.46 -18.18
N LEU A 230 9.09 -5.91 -17.96
CA LEU A 230 7.91 -5.05 -17.86
C LEU A 230 8.04 -4.07 -16.67
N ILE A 231 8.55 -4.56 -15.55
CA ILE A 231 8.82 -3.73 -14.37
C ILE A 231 9.87 -2.67 -14.69
N ALA A 232 10.97 -3.06 -15.35
CA ALA A 232 12.04 -2.15 -15.74
C ALA A 232 11.53 -1.06 -16.70
N GLU A 233 10.62 -1.39 -17.62
CA GLU A 233 9.99 -0.45 -18.54
C GLU A 233 9.15 0.59 -17.80
N VAL A 234 8.33 0.18 -16.81
CA VAL A 234 7.49 1.07 -16.01
C VAL A 234 8.32 2.03 -15.14
N TYR A 235 9.47 1.58 -14.65
CA TYR A 235 10.37 2.37 -13.80
C TYR A 235 11.52 3.06 -14.57
N HIS A 236 11.49 3.08 -15.91
CA HIS A 236 12.54 3.70 -16.76
C HIS A 236 13.96 3.21 -16.47
N GLY A 237 14.12 1.91 -16.21
CA GLY A 237 15.44 1.26 -16.11
C GLY A 237 16.13 1.32 -14.74
N GLU A 238 15.54 1.91 -13.71
CA GLU A 238 16.14 2.00 -12.36
C GLU A 238 15.64 0.95 -11.35
N VAL A 239 15.23 -0.23 -11.78
CA VAL A 239 14.90 -1.31 -10.84
C VAL A 239 16.16 -2.16 -10.60
N ARG A 240 16.84 -1.93 -9.50
CA ARG A 240 17.75 -2.92 -8.92
C ARG A 240 16.90 -4.02 -8.29
N ALA A 241 16.73 -5.13 -9.00
CA ALA A 241 16.19 -6.34 -8.40
C ALA A 241 17.19 -6.80 -7.32
N VAL A 242 16.79 -6.77 -6.07
CA VAL A 242 17.53 -7.45 -5.00
C VAL A 242 17.25 -8.93 -5.21
N GLU A 243 18.19 -9.65 -5.80
CA GLU A 243 18.16 -11.11 -5.80
C GLU A 243 18.34 -11.55 -4.33
N HIS A 244 17.26 -12.01 -3.72
CA HIS A 244 17.40 -12.87 -2.55
C HIS A 244 17.93 -14.19 -3.08
N GLY A 245 19.24 -14.40 -2.91
CA GLY A 245 19.88 -15.66 -3.19
C GLY A 245 19.11 -16.77 -2.50
N GLU A 246 19.03 -17.92 -3.17
CA GLU A 246 18.40 -19.13 -2.65
C GLU A 246 18.80 -19.37 -1.18
N PRO A 247 17.89 -19.90 -0.33
CA PRO A 247 18.26 -20.25 1.03
C PRO A 247 19.42 -21.23 0.96
N CYS A 248 20.53 -20.85 1.58
CA CYS A 248 21.72 -21.66 1.72
C CYS A 248 21.27 -23.04 2.22
N ALA A 249 21.38 -24.06 1.40
CA ALA A 249 21.14 -25.43 1.80
C ALA A 249 22.02 -25.71 3.04
N LEU A 250 21.38 -26.18 4.10
CA LEU A 250 22.01 -26.56 5.34
C LEU A 250 23.28 -27.35 5.07
N ALA A 251 24.40 -26.88 5.62
CA ALA A 251 25.69 -27.51 5.54
C ALA A 251 25.59 -28.96 6.03
N ASP A 252 25.99 -29.88 5.18
CA ASP A 252 26.30 -31.26 5.55
C ASP A 252 27.39 -31.25 6.63
N PRO A 253 27.26 -31.95 7.74
CA PRO A 253 28.30 -32.09 8.75
C PRO A 253 29.32 -33.13 8.30
N GLY A 254 30.26 -32.76 7.44
CA GLY A 254 31.26 -33.69 6.99
C GLY A 254 32.27 -33.14 5.99
N CYS A 255 33.03 -32.13 6.37
CA CYS A 255 34.28 -31.79 5.70
C CYS A 255 35.29 -31.32 6.74
N ASP A 256 36.00 -32.32 7.29
CA ASP A 256 37.29 -32.12 7.94
C ASP A 256 38.38 -31.87 6.91
N ALA A 257 39.35 -31.06 7.34
CA ALA A 257 40.74 -30.98 6.90
C ALA A 257 41.11 -30.14 5.65
N GLY A 258 41.89 -29.12 5.91
CA GLY A 258 42.80 -28.54 4.94
C GLY A 258 43.13 -27.08 5.12
N CYS A 259 43.63 -26.68 6.31
CA CYS A 259 44.40 -25.43 6.44
C CYS A 259 45.80 -25.63 5.82
N GLY A 260 46.11 -24.88 4.78
CA GLY A 260 47.44 -24.75 4.22
C GLY A 260 47.88 -23.30 4.30
N ASP A 261 48.88 -23.08 5.16
CA ASP A 261 49.66 -21.87 5.31
C ASP A 261 50.30 -21.45 3.99
N GLY A 262 50.32 -20.17 3.68
CA GLY A 262 51.06 -19.58 2.58
C GLY A 262 51.32 -18.10 2.84
N ALA A 263 52.27 -17.82 3.73
CA ALA A 263 52.83 -16.49 3.88
C ALA A 263 53.79 -16.20 2.72
N GLU A 264 53.67 -15.02 2.09
CA GLU A 264 54.86 -14.35 1.50
C GLU A 264 54.68 -12.83 1.55
N ARG A 265 55.84 -12.25 1.93
CA ARG A 265 56.11 -10.86 2.31
C ARG A 265 56.37 -9.97 1.09
N GLY A 266 55.93 -8.73 1.13
CA GLY A 266 56.51 -7.43 0.88
C GLY A 266 57.37 -7.19 -0.38
N PRO A 267 57.91 -5.98 -0.68
CA PRO A 267 58.07 -4.81 0.22
C PRO A 267 57.73 -3.41 -0.40
N ASN A 268 57.57 -2.46 0.48
CA ASN A 268 58.14 -1.10 0.54
C ASN A 268 58.23 -0.20 -0.70
N ALA A 269 57.59 0.97 -0.64
CA ALA A 269 58.22 2.28 -0.88
C ALA A 269 57.26 3.44 -0.54
N ALA A 270 57.60 4.18 0.47
CA ALA A 270 57.27 5.61 0.64
C ALA A 270 58.61 6.37 0.41
N PRO A 271 58.68 7.71 0.48
CA PRO A 271 57.70 8.81 0.33
C PRO A 271 58.23 9.95 -0.58
N SER A 272 57.47 10.96 -0.89
CA SER A 272 58.06 12.31 -1.05
C SER A 272 57.04 13.42 -0.82
N GLU A 273 57.47 14.27 0.08
CA GLU A 273 56.96 15.61 0.40
C GLU A 273 57.02 16.57 -0.78
N ALA A 274 56.16 17.61 -0.74
CA ALA A 274 56.48 19.04 -0.78
C ALA A 274 55.26 19.84 -1.19
N ARG A 275 54.66 20.61 -0.28
CA ARG A 275 54.88 22.04 0.03
C ARG A 275 54.39 23.05 -1.03
N LYS A 276 53.49 23.93 -0.49
CA LYS A 276 53.34 25.37 -0.76
C LYS A 276 52.62 25.75 -2.10
N THR A 277 51.60 26.50 -2.06
CA THR A 277 51.29 27.85 -1.50
C THR A 277 49.78 27.96 -1.28
#